data_cebbfb37b15d5684c0363ed132830196
#
_entry.id   cebbfb37b15d5684c0363ed132830196
#
_cell.length_a   1.000
_cell.length_b   1.000
_cell.length_c   1.000
_cell.angle_alpha   90.00
_cell.angle_beta   90.00
_cell.angle_gamma   90.00
#
_symmetry.space_group_name_H-M   'P 1'
#
loop_
_entity.id
_entity.type
_entity.pdbx_description
1 polymer ?
#
loop_
_entity_poly.entity_id
_entity_poly.type
_entity_poly.pdbx_seq_one_letter_code
_entity_poly.pdbx_strand_id
1 'polypeptide(L)'
;MQDKFQQHIHVFRGVAITLIVGAHTISALNWTDNPLTMRIIDALCNESSIFFFFIAGYLFQHLSARFRYKSYLTQKLKTVITPYLLLSIPALIIFTQFVHREGMWPWFYNEPVWKQVALFLLTGKHLAPLWFVPTITLFYLVAPLLLAVDRKRPQLYWLIAPLWLLSIYLGRDGPYGPIDKAVYLFPVYMLGMAFSHYKQQAEVWVARLWLPLLIVTLVGMAGDALAWPVPPHYLMIMKAPMALLLTVALLRWHGVFRHRLDYIAHVSFGIFFIHAYFISAIKVGMVYLVAGQVYAGKGGDVIPGNVLFFVAYAVTVLLMSVLTIWVAQKLTGNNSRMLVGA
;
A
#
# COMPACT_ATOMS: atom_id res chain seq x y z
N MET A 1 4.91 1.31 29.36
CA MET A 1 3.90 2.02 28.53
C MET A 1 4.30 2.22 27.07
N GLN A 2 5.60 2.42 26.75
CA GLN A 2 6.08 2.57 25.36
C GLN A 2 5.87 1.32 24.50
N ASP A 3 5.99 0.11 25.01
CA ASP A 3 5.83 -1.13 24.24
C ASP A 3 4.39 -1.39 23.77
N LYS A 4 3.39 -1.08 24.60
CA LYS A 4 1.97 -1.24 24.23
C LYS A 4 1.56 -0.31 23.08
N PHE A 5 2.20 0.82 22.95
CA PHE A 5 1.87 1.83 21.95
C PHE A 5 2.32 1.47 20.54
N GLN A 6 3.50 0.87 20.40
CA GLN A 6 4.00 0.42 19.10
C GLN A 6 3.25 -0.82 18.59
N GLN A 7 2.70 -1.65 19.46
CA GLN A 7 2.01 -2.89 19.09
C GLN A 7 0.78 -2.67 18.23
N HIS A 8 -0.03 -1.64 18.49
CA HIS A 8 -1.23 -1.37 17.68
C HIS A 8 -0.88 -0.94 16.25
N ILE A 9 0.17 -0.11 16.07
CA ILE A 9 0.67 0.26 14.74
C ILE A 9 1.29 -0.95 14.04
N HIS A 10 1.96 -1.83 14.78
CA HIS A 10 2.46 -3.09 14.23
C HIS A 10 1.33 -3.96 13.70
N VAL A 11 0.29 -4.21 14.48
CA VAL A 11 -0.89 -4.95 14.05
C VAL A 11 -1.59 -4.25 12.86
N PHE A 12 -1.67 -2.91 12.88
CA PHE A 12 -2.24 -2.14 11.77
C PHE A 12 -1.49 -2.40 10.45
N ARG A 13 -0.16 -2.51 10.47
CA ARG A 13 0.61 -2.91 9.28
C ARG A 13 0.20 -4.27 8.75
N GLY A 14 -0.08 -5.24 9.64
CA GLY A 14 -0.59 -6.56 9.26
C GLY A 14 -1.95 -6.48 8.58
N VAL A 15 -2.88 -5.69 9.12
CA VAL A 15 -4.19 -5.43 8.49
C VAL A 15 -4.01 -4.77 7.11
N ALA A 16 -3.20 -3.71 7.05
CA ALA A 16 -2.99 -2.95 5.82
C ALA A 16 -2.40 -3.81 4.69
N ILE A 17 -1.40 -4.65 4.97
CA ILE A 17 -0.81 -5.52 3.93
C ILE A 17 -1.80 -6.60 3.47
N THR A 18 -2.60 -7.14 4.36
CA THR A 18 -3.65 -8.12 4.00
C THR A 18 -4.66 -7.50 3.04
N LEU A 19 -5.11 -6.27 3.30
CA LEU A 19 -6.03 -5.55 2.41
C LEU A 19 -5.38 -5.19 1.07
N ILE A 20 -4.09 -4.84 1.04
CA ILE A 20 -3.35 -4.58 -0.21
C ILE A 20 -3.24 -5.85 -1.06
N VAL A 21 -2.93 -6.99 -0.46
CA VAL A 21 -2.93 -8.27 -1.18
C VAL A 21 -4.32 -8.59 -1.71
N GLY A 22 -5.37 -8.37 -0.90
CA GLY A 22 -6.76 -8.48 -1.34
C GLY A 22 -7.08 -7.62 -2.55
N ALA A 23 -6.72 -6.33 -2.52
CA ALA A 23 -6.96 -5.40 -3.64
C ALA A 23 -6.35 -5.89 -4.95
N HIS A 24 -5.11 -6.41 -4.92
CA HIS A 24 -4.45 -6.93 -6.11
C HIS A 24 -4.97 -8.30 -6.55
N THR A 25 -5.54 -9.09 -5.64
CA THR A 25 -6.17 -10.39 -5.94
C THR A 25 -7.48 -10.23 -6.73
N ILE A 26 -8.24 -9.15 -6.49
CA ILE A 26 -9.51 -8.89 -7.19
C ILE A 26 -9.32 -8.94 -8.71
N SER A 27 -8.27 -8.33 -9.22
CA SER A 27 -7.98 -8.25 -10.66
C SER A 27 -7.56 -9.58 -11.30
N ALA A 28 -7.38 -10.62 -10.52
CA ALA A 28 -7.00 -11.95 -11.01
C ALA A 28 -8.20 -12.92 -11.14
N LEU A 29 -9.41 -12.46 -10.83
CA LEU A 29 -10.63 -13.26 -10.80
C LEU A 29 -11.66 -12.74 -11.80
N ASN A 30 -12.46 -13.64 -12.36
CA ASN A 30 -13.58 -13.30 -13.23
C ASN A 30 -14.86 -13.05 -12.41
N TRP A 31 -15.27 -11.81 -12.33
CA TRP A 31 -16.41 -11.36 -11.53
C TRP A 31 -17.71 -11.15 -12.35
N THR A 32 -17.77 -11.66 -13.56
CA THR A 32 -18.92 -11.44 -14.47
C THR A 32 -20.25 -11.81 -13.81
N ASP A 33 -20.26 -12.93 -13.07
CA ASP A 33 -21.48 -13.43 -12.39
C ASP A 33 -21.76 -12.78 -11.04
N ASN A 34 -20.77 -12.07 -10.47
CA ASN A 34 -20.85 -11.52 -9.10
C ASN A 34 -20.36 -10.06 -9.02
N PRO A 35 -20.83 -9.13 -9.82
CA PRO A 35 -20.30 -7.77 -9.89
C PRO A 35 -20.50 -6.96 -8.60
N LEU A 36 -21.61 -7.17 -7.89
CA LEU A 36 -21.86 -6.51 -6.59
C LEU A 36 -20.89 -6.99 -5.54
N THR A 37 -20.63 -8.30 -5.47
CA THR A 37 -19.66 -8.88 -4.54
C THR A 37 -18.26 -8.31 -4.81
N MET A 38 -17.86 -8.21 -6.08
CA MET A 38 -16.60 -7.57 -6.47
C MET A 38 -16.49 -6.15 -5.92
N ARG A 39 -17.52 -5.32 -6.12
CA ARG A 39 -17.51 -3.92 -5.67
C ARG A 39 -17.43 -3.80 -4.14
N ILE A 40 -18.13 -4.65 -3.40
CA ILE A 40 -18.06 -4.66 -1.93
C ILE A 40 -16.63 -4.99 -1.47
N ILE A 41 -16.01 -6.00 -2.07
CA ILE A 41 -14.63 -6.39 -1.73
C ILE A 41 -13.65 -5.30 -2.17
N ASP A 42 -13.86 -4.68 -3.32
CA ASP A 42 -13.05 -3.58 -3.82
C ASP A 42 -13.14 -2.36 -2.89
N ALA A 43 -14.33 -1.94 -2.49
CA ALA A 43 -14.54 -0.87 -1.52
C ALA A 43 -13.78 -1.12 -0.21
N LEU A 44 -13.70 -2.37 0.23
CA LEU A 44 -12.93 -2.73 1.43
C LEU A 44 -11.42 -2.72 1.20
N CYS A 45 -10.94 -3.26 0.09
CA CYS A 45 -9.53 -3.55 -0.15
C CYS A 45 -8.78 -2.45 -0.92
N ASN A 46 -9.42 -1.83 -1.92
CA ASN A 46 -8.79 -0.85 -2.80
C ASN A 46 -8.33 0.39 -2.02
N GLU A 47 -7.35 1.12 -2.53
CA GLU A 47 -6.72 2.29 -1.89
C GLU A 47 -6.13 2.02 -0.48
N SER A 48 -5.98 0.77 -0.05
CA SER A 48 -5.41 0.44 1.27
C SER A 48 -3.93 0.83 1.42
N SER A 49 -3.25 1.24 0.35
CA SER A 49 -1.97 1.94 0.40
C SER A 49 -2.01 3.23 1.22
N ILE A 50 -3.17 3.88 1.33
CA ILE A 50 -3.43 5.03 2.20
C ILE A 50 -3.05 4.71 3.65
N PHE A 51 -3.35 3.50 4.13
CA PHE A 51 -2.98 3.07 5.48
C PHE A 51 -1.47 3.01 5.69
N PHE A 52 -0.72 2.58 4.68
CA PHE A 52 0.76 2.59 4.77
C PHE A 52 1.33 4.01 4.80
N PHE A 53 0.76 4.97 4.06
CA PHE A 53 1.17 6.37 4.13
C PHE A 53 0.82 7.01 5.47
N PHE A 54 -0.36 6.73 6.02
CA PHE A 54 -0.74 7.15 7.37
C PHE A 54 0.23 6.59 8.42
N ILE A 55 0.49 5.28 8.39
CA ILE A 55 1.43 4.61 9.30
C ILE A 55 2.84 5.18 9.14
N ALA A 56 3.28 5.45 7.91
CA ALA A 56 4.59 6.02 7.65
C ALA A 56 4.74 7.43 8.24
N GLY A 57 3.74 8.30 8.08
CA GLY A 57 3.69 9.63 8.69
C GLY A 57 3.67 9.55 10.21
N TYR A 58 2.84 8.67 10.77
CA TYR A 58 2.75 8.42 12.19
C TYR A 58 4.11 8.01 12.79
N LEU A 59 4.74 6.98 12.22
CA LEU A 59 6.02 6.48 12.70
C LEU A 59 7.15 7.48 12.48
N PHE A 60 7.12 8.24 11.40
CA PHE A 60 8.11 9.27 11.14
C PHE A 60 8.10 10.34 12.24
N GLN A 61 6.95 10.86 12.60
CA GLN A 61 6.79 11.84 13.68
C GLN A 61 7.16 11.22 15.04
N HIS A 62 6.64 10.03 15.34
CA HIS A 62 6.87 9.34 16.61
C HIS A 62 8.36 9.09 16.90
N LEU A 63 9.13 8.74 15.87
CA LEU A 63 10.56 8.45 15.99
C LEU A 63 11.46 9.68 15.76
N SER A 64 10.86 10.86 15.57
CA SER A 64 11.56 12.08 15.16
C SER A 64 12.51 12.67 16.20
N ALA A 65 12.40 12.29 17.48
CA ALA A 65 13.25 12.84 18.56
C ALA A 65 14.75 12.64 18.30
N ARG A 66 15.13 11.53 17.65
CA ARG A 66 16.52 11.19 17.31
C ARG A 66 16.82 11.33 15.82
N PHE A 67 16.04 12.13 15.11
CA PHE A 67 16.19 12.30 13.68
C PHE A 67 17.55 12.90 13.29
N ARG A 68 18.29 12.18 12.44
CA ARG A 68 19.50 12.62 11.75
C ARG A 68 19.35 12.30 10.28
N TYR A 69 19.23 13.32 9.43
CA TYR A 69 18.84 13.16 8.03
C TYR A 69 19.70 12.18 7.26
N LYS A 70 21.04 12.29 7.34
CA LYS A 70 21.96 11.37 6.65
C LYS A 70 21.75 9.90 7.09
N SER A 71 21.67 9.67 8.40
CA SER A 71 21.42 8.32 8.95
C SER A 71 20.04 7.78 8.53
N TYR A 72 19.04 8.65 8.55
CA TYR A 72 17.68 8.32 8.09
C TYR A 72 17.66 7.89 6.64
N LEU A 73 18.25 8.69 5.71
CA LEU A 73 18.32 8.35 4.28
C LEU A 73 19.12 7.06 4.05
N THR A 74 20.27 6.89 4.70
CA THR A 74 21.08 5.66 4.59
C THR A 74 20.28 4.43 5.01
N GLN A 75 19.50 4.54 6.10
CA GLN A 75 18.63 3.45 6.54
C GLN A 75 17.53 3.16 5.49
N LYS A 76 16.88 4.21 4.95
CA LYS A 76 15.84 4.03 3.90
C LYS A 76 16.41 3.46 2.61
N LEU A 77 17.61 3.88 2.23
CA LEU A 77 18.31 3.27 1.10
C LEU A 77 18.49 1.76 1.31
N LYS A 78 19.00 1.34 2.46
CA LYS A 78 19.23 -0.08 2.77
C LYS A 78 17.94 -0.89 2.90
N THR A 79 16.89 -0.34 3.52
CA THR A 79 15.70 -1.13 3.92
C THR A 79 14.50 -0.97 2.99
N VAL A 80 14.53 -0.02 2.05
CA VAL A 80 13.44 0.26 1.12
C VAL A 80 13.93 0.23 -0.32
N ILE A 81 14.96 1.02 -0.63
CA ILE A 81 15.42 1.17 -2.02
C ILE A 81 16.20 -0.07 -2.50
N THR A 82 17.08 -0.62 -1.67
CA THR A 82 17.85 -1.82 -2.06
C THR A 82 16.95 -3.02 -2.35
N PRO A 83 16.00 -3.44 -1.46
CA PRO A 83 15.09 -4.54 -1.80
C PRO A 83 14.20 -4.18 -3.00
N TYR A 84 13.78 -2.92 -3.16
CA TYR A 84 13.06 -2.48 -4.34
C TYR A 84 13.83 -2.77 -5.62
N LEU A 85 15.11 -2.33 -5.70
CA LEU A 85 15.93 -2.56 -6.89
C LEU A 85 16.17 -4.04 -7.16
N LEU A 86 16.50 -4.81 -6.14
CA LEU A 86 16.78 -6.24 -6.27
C LEU A 86 15.54 -7.02 -6.71
N LEU A 87 14.41 -6.79 -6.04
CA LEU A 87 13.17 -7.50 -6.32
C LEU A 87 12.45 -6.99 -7.59
N SER A 88 12.87 -5.87 -8.16
CA SER A 88 12.41 -5.41 -9.48
C SER A 88 13.06 -6.18 -10.64
N ILE A 89 14.24 -6.76 -10.44
CA ILE A 89 15.03 -7.38 -11.53
C ILE A 89 14.22 -8.38 -12.37
N PRO A 90 13.50 -9.36 -11.77
CA PRO A 90 12.73 -10.32 -12.56
C PRO A 90 11.66 -9.65 -13.45
N ALA A 91 10.90 -8.70 -12.89
CA ALA A 91 9.87 -7.98 -13.64
C ALA A 91 10.47 -7.09 -14.75
N LEU A 92 11.61 -6.44 -14.48
CA LEU A 92 12.32 -5.64 -15.48
C LEU A 92 12.74 -6.51 -16.66
N ILE A 93 13.34 -7.68 -16.40
CA ILE A 93 13.74 -8.61 -17.46
C ILE A 93 12.51 -9.06 -18.26
N ILE A 94 11.45 -9.50 -17.58
CA ILE A 94 10.22 -9.97 -18.24
C ILE A 94 9.63 -8.87 -19.14
N PHE A 95 9.47 -7.66 -18.62
CA PHE A 95 8.75 -6.58 -19.33
C PHE A 95 9.60 -5.77 -20.31
N THR A 96 10.92 -5.95 -20.33
CA THR A 96 11.77 -5.34 -21.37
C THR A 96 12.20 -6.30 -22.45
N GLN A 97 12.15 -7.66 -22.21
CA GLN A 97 12.69 -8.65 -23.13
C GLN A 97 11.64 -9.60 -23.70
N PHE A 98 10.58 -9.91 -22.93
CA PHE A 98 9.68 -11.00 -23.30
C PHE A 98 8.23 -10.57 -23.53
N VAL A 99 7.69 -9.69 -22.68
CA VAL A 99 6.28 -9.30 -22.72
C VAL A 99 6.13 -7.81 -22.52
N HIS A 100 5.35 -7.15 -23.37
CA HIS A 100 5.04 -5.75 -23.19
C HIS A 100 4.06 -5.56 -22.03
N ARG A 101 4.40 -4.67 -21.07
CA ARG A 101 3.51 -4.28 -19.98
C ARG A 101 2.40 -3.39 -20.51
N GLU A 102 1.16 -3.75 -20.23
CA GLU A 102 0.00 -2.90 -20.55
C GLU A 102 -0.02 -1.60 -19.74
N GLY A 103 -0.65 -0.57 -20.28
CA GLY A 103 -0.77 0.75 -19.64
C GLY A 103 0.52 1.58 -19.64
N MET A 104 1.51 1.19 -20.45
CA MET A 104 2.67 2.03 -20.73
C MET A 104 2.35 3.05 -21.81
N TRP A 105 3.16 4.11 -21.90
CA TRP A 105 3.04 5.12 -22.94
C TRP A 105 3.26 4.52 -24.33
N PRO A 106 2.58 4.98 -25.39
CA PRO A 106 2.71 4.41 -26.74
C PRO A 106 4.14 4.37 -27.28
N TRP A 107 4.96 5.34 -26.87
CA TRP A 107 6.37 5.47 -27.30
C TRP A 107 7.34 4.63 -26.45
N PHE A 108 6.91 4.09 -25.30
CA PHE A 108 7.79 3.50 -24.28
C PHE A 108 8.68 2.37 -24.81
N TYR A 109 8.13 1.45 -25.58
CA TYR A 109 8.87 0.30 -26.13
C TYR A 109 9.69 0.62 -27.38
N ASN A 110 9.59 1.84 -27.91
CA ASN A 110 10.48 2.35 -28.95
C ASN A 110 11.79 2.94 -28.37
N GLU A 111 11.86 3.10 -27.06
CA GLU A 111 13.03 3.63 -26.37
C GLU A 111 14.07 2.54 -26.10
N PRO A 112 15.37 2.90 -26.00
CA PRO A 112 16.40 1.95 -25.62
C PRO A 112 16.11 1.27 -24.28
N VAL A 113 16.53 0.03 -24.12
CA VAL A 113 16.23 -0.80 -22.92
C VAL A 113 16.66 -0.11 -21.62
N TRP A 114 17.83 0.54 -21.59
CA TRP A 114 18.26 1.27 -20.40
C TRP A 114 17.29 2.39 -19.98
N LYS A 115 16.67 3.07 -20.95
CA LYS A 115 15.68 4.12 -20.70
C LYS A 115 14.36 3.52 -20.22
N GLN A 116 13.93 2.37 -20.78
CA GLN A 116 12.77 1.62 -20.30
C GLN A 116 12.98 1.20 -18.82
N VAL A 117 14.13 0.63 -18.49
CA VAL A 117 14.51 0.24 -17.12
C VAL A 117 14.48 1.46 -16.18
N ALA A 118 15.09 2.58 -16.58
CA ALA A 118 15.08 3.79 -15.78
C ALA A 118 13.67 4.32 -15.52
N LEU A 119 12.81 4.37 -16.54
CA LEU A 119 11.41 4.79 -16.42
C LEU A 119 10.59 3.84 -15.56
N PHE A 120 10.78 2.54 -15.69
CA PHE A 120 10.15 1.55 -14.82
C PHE A 120 10.55 1.78 -13.37
N LEU A 121 11.82 1.96 -13.07
CA LEU A 121 12.29 2.18 -11.70
C LEU A 121 11.85 3.55 -11.15
N LEU A 122 11.84 4.60 -11.94
CA LEU A 122 11.41 5.92 -11.50
C LEU A 122 9.90 5.99 -11.23
N THR A 123 9.11 5.19 -11.94
CA THR A 123 7.63 5.21 -11.81
C THR A 123 7.05 4.06 -11.01
N GLY A 124 7.79 2.96 -10.86
CA GLY A 124 7.29 1.71 -10.27
C GLY A 124 6.26 0.98 -11.11
N LYS A 125 6.07 1.35 -12.39
CA LYS A 125 5.01 0.79 -13.25
C LYS A 125 5.25 -0.65 -13.71
N HIS A 126 6.46 -1.20 -13.55
CA HIS A 126 6.79 -2.56 -13.94
C HIS A 126 6.05 -3.63 -13.12
N LEU A 127 5.64 -3.33 -11.89
CA LEU A 127 4.84 -4.25 -11.08
C LEU A 127 3.81 -3.45 -10.26
N ALA A 128 2.58 -3.92 -10.20
CA ALA A 128 1.44 -3.15 -9.69
C ALA A 128 1.65 -2.43 -8.34
N PRO A 129 2.20 -3.04 -7.26
CA PRO A 129 2.38 -2.36 -5.98
C PRO A 129 3.58 -1.41 -5.94
N LEU A 130 4.54 -1.55 -6.85
CA LEU A 130 5.88 -0.93 -6.70
C LEU A 130 5.92 0.58 -6.93
N TRP A 131 4.86 1.20 -7.49
CA TRP A 131 4.71 2.67 -7.56
C TRP A 131 4.84 3.35 -6.18
N PHE A 132 4.55 2.63 -5.11
CA PHE A 132 4.65 3.11 -3.74
C PHE A 132 6.08 3.56 -3.39
N VAL A 133 7.11 2.82 -3.85
CA VAL A 133 8.50 3.08 -3.47
C VAL A 133 9.02 4.41 -4.01
N PRO A 134 8.96 4.73 -5.32
CA PRO A 134 9.34 6.06 -5.79
C PRO A 134 8.49 7.17 -5.15
N THR A 135 7.19 6.93 -4.90
CA THR A 135 6.33 7.91 -4.24
C THR A 135 6.75 8.18 -2.80
N ILE A 136 6.95 7.15 -1.96
CA ILE A 136 7.36 7.36 -0.56
C ILE A 136 8.79 7.92 -0.45
N THR A 137 9.62 7.71 -1.46
CA THR A 137 10.98 8.27 -1.52
C THR A 137 10.94 9.80 -1.56
N LEU A 138 9.95 10.41 -2.22
CA LEU A 138 9.76 11.87 -2.20
C LEU A 138 9.55 12.40 -0.78
N PHE A 139 8.79 11.67 0.05
CA PHE A 139 8.61 12.02 1.47
C PHE A 139 9.91 11.87 2.27
N TYR A 140 10.76 10.90 1.94
CA TYR A 140 12.07 10.77 2.60
C TYR A 140 12.99 11.96 2.26
N LEU A 141 12.94 12.46 1.03
CA LEU A 141 13.74 13.61 0.60
C LEU A 141 13.30 14.90 1.29
N VAL A 142 11.98 15.12 1.45
CA VAL A 142 11.43 16.32 2.10
C VAL A 142 11.28 16.17 3.62
N ALA A 143 11.73 15.07 4.21
CA ALA A 143 11.61 14.77 5.64
C ALA A 143 12.09 15.89 6.57
N PRO A 144 13.23 16.61 6.32
CA PRO A 144 13.63 17.72 7.16
C PRO A 144 12.63 18.88 7.18
N LEU A 145 11.99 19.17 6.03
CA LEU A 145 10.95 20.20 5.92
C LEU A 145 9.71 19.80 6.72
N LEU A 146 9.23 18.56 6.55
CA LEU A 146 8.09 18.06 7.31
C LEU A 146 8.32 18.13 8.82
N LEU A 147 9.53 17.79 9.26
CA LEU A 147 9.89 17.85 10.67
C LEU A 147 10.04 19.30 11.18
N ALA A 148 10.50 20.21 10.32
CA ALA A 148 10.54 21.63 10.66
C ALA A 148 9.13 22.20 10.86
N VAL A 149 8.17 21.80 10.02
CA VAL A 149 6.74 22.14 10.18
C VAL A 149 6.22 21.56 11.49
N ASP A 150 6.42 20.27 11.75
CA ASP A 150 5.96 19.59 12.97
C ASP A 150 6.45 20.30 14.26
N ARG A 151 7.74 20.70 14.29
CA ARG A 151 8.37 21.26 15.49
C ARG A 151 8.15 22.75 15.67
N LYS A 152 8.15 23.53 14.58
CA LYS A 152 8.12 24.99 14.63
C LYS A 152 6.75 25.59 14.36
N ARG A 153 5.90 24.91 13.61
CA ARG A 153 4.60 25.38 13.14
C ARG A 153 3.53 24.27 13.16
N PRO A 154 3.33 23.55 14.27
CA PRO A 154 2.37 22.45 14.34
C PRO A 154 0.93 22.90 14.03
N GLN A 155 0.62 24.18 14.20
CA GLN A 155 -0.66 24.76 13.77
C GLN A 155 -0.92 24.56 12.26
N LEU A 156 0.11 24.39 11.43
CA LEU A 156 -0.08 24.14 9.99
C LEU A 156 -0.73 22.76 9.68
N TYR A 157 -0.93 21.92 10.69
CA TYR A 157 -1.73 20.69 10.50
C TYR A 157 -3.20 20.97 10.15
N TRP A 158 -3.74 22.20 10.38
CA TRP A 158 -5.06 22.56 9.88
C TRP A 158 -5.16 22.52 8.35
N LEU A 159 -4.02 22.68 7.63
CA LEU A 159 -3.95 22.57 6.18
C LEU A 159 -4.28 21.16 5.65
N ILE A 160 -4.31 20.15 6.52
CA ILE A 160 -4.71 18.78 6.12
C ILE A 160 -6.08 18.81 5.45
N ALA A 161 -7.06 19.56 5.97
CA ALA A 161 -8.40 19.61 5.42
C ALA A 161 -8.45 20.22 4.01
N PRO A 162 -7.93 21.42 3.71
CA PRO A 162 -7.92 21.95 2.35
C PRO A 162 -7.01 21.14 1.40
N LEU A 163 -5.89 20.60 1.87
CA LEU A 163 -5.04 19.73 1.07
C LEU A 163 -5.74 18.43 0.71
N TRP A 164 -6.57 17.92 1.59
CA TRP A 164 -7.38 16.73 1.33
C TRP A 164 -8.40 16.98 0.22
N LEU A 165 -9.15 18.08 0.29
CA LEU A 165 -10.08 18.46 -0.78
C LEU A 165 -9.36 18.66 -2.11
N LEU A 166 -8.20 19.30 -2.09
CA LEU A 166 -7.35 19.45 -3.27
C LEU A 166 -6.89 18.10 -3.83
N SER A 167 -6.50 17.16 -2.97
CA SER A 167 -6.08 15.82 -3.37
C SER A 167 -7.21 15.03 -4.05
N ILE A 168 -8.44 15.13 -3.53
CA ILE A 168 -9.61 14.50 -4.14
C ILE A 168 -9.88 15.12 -5.52
N TYR A 169 -9.73 16.44 -5.64
CA TYR A 169 -9.93 17.14 -6.92
C TYR A 169 -8.86 16.79 -7.97
N LEU A 170 -7.58 16.78 -7.57
CA LEU A 170 -6.47 16.48 -8.49
C LEU A 170 -6.38 15.00 -8.85
N GLY A 171 -6.75 14.13 -7.92
CA GLY A 171 -6.65 12.69 -8.09
C GLY A 171 -5.23 12.13 -7.98
N ARG A 172 -5.13 10.82 -8.16
CA ARG A 172 -3.91 10.05 -7.97
C ARG A 172 -3.11 9.82 -9.25
N ASP A 173 -3.78 9.74 -10.39
CA ASP A 173 -3.23 9.22 -11.65
C ASP A 173 -3.06 10.34 -12.70
N GLY A 174 -2.17 11.28 -12.37
CA GLY A 174 -1.77 12.36 -13.27
C GLY A 174 -0.55 12.01 -14.15
N PRO A 175 -0.12 12.96 -15.00
CA PRO A 175 0.96 12.75 -15.97
C PRO A 175 2.36 12.62 -15.34
N TYR A 176 2.54 13.12 -14.11
CA TYR A 176 3.85 13.17 -13.43
C TYR A 176 4.12 11.95 -12.55
N GLY A 177 3.25 10.94 -12.58
CA GLY A 177 3.43 9.63 -11.96
C GLY A 177 3.62 9.67 -10.44
N PRO A 178 4.83 9.40 -9.89
CA PRO A 178 5.05 9.40 -8.44
C PRO A 178 4.81 10.74 -7.76
N ILE A 179 4.96 11.87 -8.47
CA ILE A 179 4.72 13.22 -7.93
C ILE A 179 3.22 13.41 -7.70
N ASP A 180 2.38 13.04 -8.68
CA ASP A 180 0.92 13.12 -8.55
C ASP A 180 0.44 12.29 -7.36
N LYS A 181 0.98 11.06 -7.24
CA LYS A 181 0.68 10.18 -6.11
C LYS A 181 1.18 10.75 -4.77
N ALA A 182 2.33 11.42 -4.77
CA ALA A 182 2.84 12.06 -3.57
C ALA A 182 1.96 13.23 -3.13
N VAL A 183 1.51 14.07 -4.08
CA VAL A 183 0.57 15.17 -3.80
C VAL A 183 -0.76 14.61 -3.27
N TYR A 184 -1.30 13.59 -3.94
CA TYR A 184 -2.53 12.92 -3.52
C TYR A 184 -2.46 12.34 -2.11
N LEU A 185 -1.35 11.72 -1.73
CA LEU A 185 -1.16 11.04 -0.44
C LEU A 185 -0.57 11.95 0.65
N PHE A 186 -0.18 13.18 0.28
CA PHE A 186 0.43 14.12 1.21
C PHE A 186 -0.44 14.42 2.44
N PRO A 187 -1.75 14.75 2.32
CA PRO A 187 -2.59 15.00 3.49
C PRO A 187 -2.75 13.78 4.38
N VAL A 188 -2.72 12.57 3.83
CA VAL A 188 -2.78 11.32 4.63
C VAL A 188 -1.50 11.12 5.44
N TYR A 189 -0.34 11.37 4.84
CA TYR A 189 0.94 11.32 5.54
C TYR A 189 0.97 12.36 6.67
N MET A 190 0.55 13.59 6.38
CA MET A 190 0.41 14.67 7.38
C MET A 190 -0.59 14.32 8.48
N LEU A 191 -1.70 13.64 8.14
CA LEU A 191 -2.68 13.16 9.12
C LEU A 191 -2.05 12.14 10.08
N GLY A 192 -1.23 11.23 9.58
CA GLY A 192 -0.45 10.30 10.41
C GLY A 192 0.51 11.02 11.35
N MET A 193 1.24 12.03 10.84
CA MET A 193 2.12 12.87 11.65
C MET A 193 1.34 13.63 12.73
N ALA A 194 0.23 14.29 12.37
CA ALA A 194 -0.62 15.03 13.28
C ALA A 194 -1.22 14.14 14.38
N PHE A 195 -1.68 12.94 14.00
CA PHE A 195 -2.20 11.96 14.96
C PHE A 195 -1.12 11.55 15.99
N SER A 196 0.12 11.36 15.55
CA SER A 196 1.23 11.06 16.46
C SER A 196 1.61 12.25 17.32
N HIS A 197 1.64 13.48 16.77
CA HIS A 197 1.97 14.71 17.48
C HIS A 197 0.94 15.03 18.59
N TYR A 198 -0.34 15.00 18.24
CA TYR A 198 -1.46 15.28 19.15
C TYR A 198 -2.10 14.01 19.71
N LYS A 199 -1.33 12.97 19.93
CA LYS A 199 -1.78 11.62 20.23
C LYS A 199 -2.94 11.54 21.22
N GLN A 200 -2.75 12.11 22.42
CA GLN A 200 -3.77 12.02 23.49
C GLN A 200 -5.08 12.70 23.09
N GLN A 201 -4.98 13.89 22.47
CA GLN A 201 -6.14 14.63 21.97
C GLN A 201 -6.81 13.89 20.81
N ALA A 202 -6.01 13.38 19.86
CA ALA A 202 -6.51 12.66 18.70
C ALA A 202 -7.25 11.37 19.11
N GLU A 203 -6.72 10.62 20.06
CA GLU A 203 -7.38 9.42 20.60
C GLU A 203 -8.75 9.77 21.23
N VAL A 204 -8.82 10.85 22.01
CA VAL A 204 -10.06 11.33 22.61
C VAL A 204 -11.05 11.81 21.54
N TRP A 205 -10.58 12.59 20.54
CA TRP A 205 -11.43 13.08 19.47
C TRP A 205 -11.99 11.95 18.62
N VAL A 206 -11.17 10.99 18.20
CA VAL A 206 -11.63 9.83 17.42
C VAL A 206 -12.59 8.99 18.25
N ALA A 207 -12.32 8.81 19.55
CA ALA A 207 -13.23 8.07 20.44
C ALA A 207 -14.59 8.78 20.65
N ARG A 208 -14.63 10.11 20.57
CA ARG A 208 -15.89 10.88 20.62
C ARG A 208 -16.64 10.89 19.29
N LEU A 209 -15.88 10.97 18.20
CA LEU A 209 -16.40 11.06 16.82
C LEU A 209 -16.48 9.70 16.12
N TRP A 210 -16.36 8.58 16.86
CA TRP A 210 -16.33 7.25 16.25
C TRP A 210 -17.54 6.96 15.36
N LEU A 211 -18.73 7.40 15.79
CA LEU A 211 -19.98 7.16 15.06
C LEU A 211 -20.03 7.95 13.75
N PRO A 212 -19.85 9.28 13.70
CA PRO A 212 -19.77 10.01 12.43
C PRO A 212 -18.63 9.51 11.51
N LEU A 213 -17.46 9.18 12.05
CA LEU A 213 -16.37 8.61 11.26
C LEU A 213 -16.74 7.24 10.66
N LEU A 214 -17.44 6.40 11.43
CA LEU A 214 -17.95 5.12 10.95
C LEU A 214 -19.03 5.33 9.87
N ILE A 215 -19.96 6.27 10.07
CA ILE A 215 -20.98 6.59 9.06
C ILE A 215 -20.34 7.03 7.76
N VAL A 216 -19.37 7.97 7.79
CA VAL A 216 -18.65 8.41 6.59
C VAL A 216 -17.94 7.24 5.89
N THR A 217 -17.31 6.36 6.68
CA THR A 217 -16.65 5.15 6.13
C THR A 217 -17.66 4.24 5.45
N LEU A 218 -18.78 3.91 6.13
CA LEU A 218 -19.79 2.98 5.61
C LEU A 218 -20.57 3.56 4.42
N VAL A 219 -20.89 4.86 4.45
CA VAL A 219 -21.56 5.56 3.34
C VAL A 219 -20.62 5.59 2.13
N GLY A 220 -19.33 5.89 2.33
CA GLY A 220 -18.35 5.82 1.26
C GLY A 220 -18.22 4.42 0.66
N MET A 221 -18.16 3.38 1.50
CA MET A 221 -18.15 1.98 1.03
C MET A 221 -19.42 1.61 0.27
N ALA A 222 -20.60 2.02 0.77
CA ALA A 222 -21.86 1.77 0.09
C ALA A 222 -21.92 2.51 -1.25
N GLY A 223 -21.44 3.76 -1.31
CA GLY A 223 -21.38 4.54 -2.55
C GLY A 223 -20.52 3.87 -3.61
N ASP A 224 -19.38 3.31 -3.24
CA ASP A 224 -18.52 2.55 -4.13
C ASP A 224 -19.17 1.25 -4.59
N ALA A 225 -19.69 0.46 -3.66
CA ALA A 225 -20.35 -0.81 -3.95
C ALA A 225 -21.59 -0.63 -4.85
N LEU A 226 -22.35 0.44 -4.66
CA LEU A 226 -23.54 0.76 -5.44
C LEU A 226 -23.26 1.58 -6.71
N ALA A 227 -21.97 1.89 -6.98
CA ALA A 227 -21.54 2.71 -8.11
C ALA A 227 -22.28 4.06 -8.20
N TRP A 228 -22.39 4.78 -7.09
CA TRP A 228 -22.93 6.12 -7.09
C TRP A 228 -22.10 7.04 -8.01
N PRO A 229 -22.70 8.04 -8.63
CA PRO A 229 -21.99 9.03 -9.43
C PRO A 229 -21.19 9.97 -8.52
N VAL A 230 -20.06 9.48 -8.02
CA VAL A 230 -19.14 10.22 -7.15
C VAL A 230 -17.89 10.63 -7.92
N PRO A 231 -17.21 11.71 -7.51
CA PRO A 231 -15.94 12.10 -8.13
C PRO A 231 -14.93 10.95 -8.09
N PRO A 232 -14.09 10.79 -9.12
CA PRO A 232 -12.96 9.89 -9.04
C PRO A 232 -12.13 10.22 -7.79
N HIS A 233 -11.56 9.19 -7.12
CA HIS A 233 -10.72 9.35 -5.92
C HIS A 233 -11.46 9.67 -4.60
N TYR A 234 -12.79 9.61 -4.57
CA TYR A 234 -13.54 9.77 -3.33
C TYR A 234 -13.22 8.69 -2.27
N LEU A 235 -12.64 7.56 -2.66
CA LEU A 235 -12.21 6.50 -1.75
C LEU A 235 -11.29 7.03 -0.63
N MET A 236 -10.53 8.10 -0.88
CA MET A 236 -9.78 8.78 0.16
C MET A 236 -10.68 9.35 1.27
N ILE A 237 -11.92 9.74 0.96
CA ILE A 237 -12.86 10.28 1.94
C ILE A 237 -13.22 9.23 2.99
N MET A 238 -13.36 7.96 2.58
CA MET A 238 -13.70 6.89 3.51
C MET A 238 -12.47 6.23 4.16
N LYS A 239 -11.35 6.12 3.44
CA LYS A 239 -10.16 5.41 3.94
C LYS A 239 -9.43 6.15 5.05
N ALA A 240 -9.45 7.49 5.07
CA ALA A 240 -8.82 8.22 6.13
C ALA A 240 -9.59 8.17 7.47
N PRO A 241 -10.93 8.37 7.52
CA PRO A 241 -11.70 8.04 8.73
C PRO A 241 -11.50 6.58 9.19
N MET A 242 -11.48 5.64 8.25
CA MET A 242 -11.19 4.23 8.54
C MET A 242 -9.81 4.04 9.18
N ALA A 243 -8.77 4.75 8.72
CA ALA A 243 -7.43 4.70 9.33
C ALA A 243 -7.44 5.18 10.78
N LEU A 244 -8.15 6.27 11.07
CA LEU A 244 -8.31 6.81 12.43
C LEU A 244 -9.06 5.81 13.33
N LEU A 245 -10.18 5.27 12.85
CA LEU A 245 -10.96 4.27 13.57
C LEU A 245 -10.16 3.01 13.86
N LEU A 246 -9.46 2.47 12.86
CA LEU A 246 -8.59 1.30 13.03
C LEU A 246 -7.48 1.57 14.05
N THR A 247 -6.87 2.76 14.02
CA THR A 247 -5.82 3.11 14.98
C THR A 247 -6.35 3.06 16.41
N VAL A 248 -7.50 3.67 16.69
CA VAL A 248 -8.09 3.71 18.04
C VAL A 248 -8.67 2.34 18.44
N ALA A 249 -9.30 1.63 17.51
CA ALA A 249 -9.80 0.27 17.76
C ALA A 249 -8.64 -0.68 18.12
N LEU A 250 -7.54 -0.64 17.38
CA LEU A 250 -6.37 -1.48 17.65
C LEU A 250 -5.63 -1.08 18.93
N LEU A 251 -5.69 0.17 19.36
CA LEU A 251 -5.20 0.56 20.68
C LEU A 251 -5.90 -0.22 21.81
N ARG A 252 -7.20 -0.50 21.64
CA ARG A 252 -8.01 -1.22 22.63
C ARG A 252 -7.91 -2.74 22.49
N TRP A 253 -7.89 -3.24 21.24
CA TRP A 253 -8.05 -4.67 20.93
C TRP A 253 -6.84 -5.32 20.25
N HIS A 254 -5.68 -4.64 20.18
CA HIS A 254 -4.49 -5.23 19.54
C HIS A 254 -4.12 -6.63 20.08
N GLY A 255 -4.38 -6.91 21.35
CA GLY A 255 -4.10 -8.21 21.97
C GLY A 255 -4.84 -9.37 21.33
N VAL A 256 -6.08 -9.16 20.85
CA VAL A 256 -6.90 -10.17 20.16
C VAL A 256 -6.30 -10.52 18.79
N PHE A 257 -5.82 -9.52 18.07
CA PHE A 257 -5.31 -9.67 16.70
C PHE A 257 -3.82 -9.97 16.65
N ARG A 258 -3.05 -9.63 17.69
CA ARG A 258 -1.61 -9.75 17.75
C ARG A 258 -1.15 -11.15 17.41
N HIS A 259 -1.70 -12.17 18.04
CA HIS A 259 -1.24 -13.55 17.87
C HIS A 259 -1.35 -14.06 16.43
N ARG A 260 -2.34 -13.55 15.67
CA ARG A 260 -2.60 -13.97 14.28
C ARG A 260 -1.87 -13.10 13.25
N LEU A 261 -1.66 -11.82 13.56
CA LEU A 261 -1.10 -10.85 12.61
C LEU A 261 0.35 -10.46 12.91
N ASP A 262 0.93 -10.90 14.04
CA ASP A 262 2.25 -10.47 14.47
C ASP A 262 3.34 -10.78 13.42
N TYR A 263 3.37 -12.00 12.92
CA TYR A 263 4.35 -12.39 11.91
C TYR A 263 4.08 -11.70 10.55
N ILE A 264 2.81 -11.64 10.12
CA ILE A 264 2.42 -10.93 8.88
C ILE A 264 2.82 -9.45 8.98
N ALA A 265 2.57 -8.81 10.12
CA ALA A 265 2.97 -7.44 10.38
C ALA A 265 4.49 -7.25 10.36
N HIS A 266 5.24 -8.21 10.93
CA HIS A 266 6.69 -8.18 10.94
C HIS A 266 7.27 -8.21 9.52
N VAL A 267 6.77 -9.12 8.67
CA VAL A 267 7.23 -9.31 7.29
C VAL A 267 6.42 -8.53 6.25
N SER A 268 5.54 -7.62 6.68
CA SER A 268 4.59 -6.90 5.82
C SER A 268 5.24 -6.20 4.64
N PHE A 269 6.44 -5.65 4.80
CA PHE A 269 7.14 -4.96 3.74
C PHE A 269 7.77 -5.92 2.73
N GLY A 270 8.23 -7.09 3.17
CA GLY A 270 8.63 -8.17 2.27
C GLY A 270 7.45 -8.70 1.45
N ILE A 271 6.29 -8.95 2.11
CA ILE A 271 5.05 -9.33 1.41
C ILE A 271 4.69 -8.28 0.35
N PHE A 272 4.79 -6.99 0.71
CA PHE A 272 4.53 -5.90 -0.21
C PHE A 272 5.34 -6.00 -1.52
N PHE A 273 6.60 -6.39 -1.46
CA PHE A 273 7.44 -6.52 -2.65
C PHE A 273 7.12 -7.74 -3.52
N ILE A 274 6.74 -8.85 -2.91
CA ILE A 274 6.71 -10.13 -3.65
C ILE A 274 5.32 -10.67 -3.98
N HIS A 275 4.26 -10.23 -3.29
CA HIS A 275 2.91 -10.78 -3.47
C HIS A 275 2.40 -10.71 -4.91
N ALA A 276 2.74 -9.65 -5.66
CA ALA A 276 2.30 -9.49 -7.03
C ALA A 276 2.92 -10.53 -7.99
N TYR A 277 4.10 -11.04 -7.68
CA TYR A 277 4.69 -12.17 -8.43
C TYR A 277 3.87 -13.43 -8.25
N PHE A 278 3.43 -13.72 -7.02
CA PHE A 278 2.59 -14.90 -6.76
C PHE A 278 1.21 -14.77 -7.37
N ILE A 279 0.60 -13.58 -7.33
CA ILE A 279 -0.66 -13.32 -8.04
C ILE A 279 -0.47 -13.60 -9.53
N SER A 280 0.57 -13.07 -10.16
CA SER A 280 0.83 -13.28 -11.57
C SER A 280 1.14 -14.76 -11.88
N ALA A 281 1.94 -15.43 -11.07
CA ALA A 281 2.29 -16.82 -11.27
C ALA A 281 1.08 -17.76 -11.17
N ILE A 282 0.21 -17.56 -10.18
CA ILE A 282 -1.03 -18.34 -10.04
C ILE A 282 -1.94 -18.07 -11.24
N LYS A 283 -2.13 -16.79 -11.62
CA LYS A 283 -2.96 -16.43 -12.78
C LYS A 283 -2.49 -17.09 -14.06
N VAL A 284 -1.19 -16.97 -14.38
CA VAL A 284 -0.59 -17.60 -15.57
C VAL A 284 -0.68 -19.12 -15.51
N GLY A 285 -0.39 -19.72 -14.36
CA GLY A 285 -0.48 -21.17 -14.18
C GLY A 285 -1.90 -21.70 -14.37
N MET A 286 -2.92 -20.99 -13.85
CA MET A 286 -4.32 -21.39 -14.02
C MET A 286 -4.79 -21.26 -15.47
N VAL A 287 -4.40 -20.18 -16.17
CA VAL A 287 -4.70 -20.04 -17.61
C VAL A 287 -4.06 -21.17 -18.41
N TYR A 288 -2.82 -21.52 -18.10
CA TYR A 288 -2.14 -22.64 -18.76
C TYR A 288 -2.85 -23.99 -18.52
N LEU A 289 -3.23 -24.26 -17.27
CA LEU A 289 -3.92 -25.52 -16.90
C LEU A 289 -5.31 -25.65 -17.53
N VAL A 290 -6.05 -24.53 -17.65
CA VAL A 290 -7.43 -24.55 -18.15
C VAL A 290 -7.49 -24.41 -19.68
N ALA A 291 -6.68 -23.53 -20.26
CA ALA A 291 -6.73 -23.19 -21.68
C ALA A 291 -5.60 -23.81 -22.51
N GLY A 292 -4.61 -24.45 -21.90
CA GLY A 292 -3.45 -25.01 -22.59
C GLY A 292 -2.53 -23.97 -23.25
N GLN A 293 -2.71 -22.71 -22.94
CA GLN A 293 -1.99 -21.59 -23.56
C GLN A 293 -1.19 -20.81 -22.53
N VAL A 294 -0.03 -20.31 -22.93
CA VAL A 294 0.70 -19.35 -22.12
C VAL A 294 -0.04 -18.02 -22.18
N TYR A 295 -0.31 -17.45 -21.02
CA TYR A 295 -0.96 -16.13 -20.91
C TYR A 295 -0.12 -15.04 -21.59
N ALA A 296 -0.62 -14.48 -22.66
CA ALA A 296 0.02 -13.41 -23.42
C ALA A 296 -0.82 -12.10 -23.35
N GLY A 297 -1.01 -11.52 -22.20
CA GLY A 297 -1.74 -10.26 -22.03
C GLY A 297 -3.18 -10.40 -21.50
N LYS A 298 -4.17 -9.73 -22.07
CA LYS A 298 -5.59 -9.74 -21.65
C LYS A 298 -6.30 -11.07 -21.83
N GLY A 299 -5.73 -12.14 -21.38
CA GLY A 299 -6.37 -13.47 -21.40
C GLY A 299 -7.33 -13.60 -20.23
N GLY A 300 -8.53 -14.07 -20.51
CA GLY A 300 -9.64 -14.16 -19.58
C GLY A 300 -9.26 -14.71 -18.20
N ASP A 301 -9.76 -14.07 -17.19
CA ASP A 301 -9.66 -14.55 -15.84
C ASP A 301 -10.46 -15.85 -15.74
N VAL A 302 -9.74 -16.96 -15.66
CA VAL A 302 -10.34 -18.32 -15.69
C VAL A 302 -10.86 -18.75 -14.31
N ILE A 303 -10.43 -18.07 -13.24
CA ILE A 303 -10.86 -18.37 -11.89
C ILE A 303 -12.16 -17.61 -11.59
N PRO A 304 -13.26 -18.29 -11.22
CA PRO A 304 -14.52 -17.62 -10.90
C PRO A 304 -14.39 -16.64 -9.75
N GLY A 305 -14.94 -15.43 -9.91
CA GLY A 305 -14.97 -14.39 -8.90
C GLY A 305 -16.13 -14.60 -7.93
N ASN A 306 -15.82 -15.10 -6.74
CA ASN A 306 -16.71 -15.16 -5.58
C ASN A 306 -15.90 -15.06 -4.28
N VAL A 307 -16.59 -14.91 -3.15
CA VAL A 307 -15.94 -14.74 -1.84
C VAL A 307 -15.00 -15.89 -1.51
N LEU A 308 -15.38 -17.13 -1.80
CA LEU A 308 -14.58 -18.32 -1.47
C LEU A 308 -13.27 -18.33 -2.25
N PHE A 309 -13.34 -18.18 -3.58
CA PHE A 309 -12.14 -18.14 -4.42
C PHE A 309 -11.27 -16.93 -4.12
N PHE A 310 -11.88 -15.77 -3.85
CA PHE A 310 -11.14 -14.58 -3.45
C PHE A 310 -10.34 -14.82 -2.16
N VAL A 311 -10.98 -15.34 -1.12
CA VAL A 311 -10.31 -15.61 0.17
C VAL A 311 -9.24 -16.69 0.00
N ALA A 312 -9.56 -17.77 -0.70
CA ALA A 312 -8.61 -18.86 -0.95
C ALA A 312 -7.37 -18.35 -1.71
N TYR A 313 -7.58 -17.55 -2.76
CA TYR A 313 -6.49 -16.97 -3.55
C TYR A 313 -5.63 -16.01 -2.71
N ALA A 314 -6.25 -15.06 -2.00
CA ALA A 314 -5.53 -14.11 -1.17
C ALA A 314 -4.74 -14.79 -0.04
N VAL A 315 -5.33 -15.80 0.61
CA VAL A 315 -4.64 -16.60 1.63
C VAL A 315 -3.47 -17.37 1.02
N THR A 316 -3.64 -17.99 -0.14
CA THR A 316 -2.55 -18.70 -0.85
C THR A 316 -1.40 -17.75 -1.17
N VAL A 317 -1.68 -16.54 -1.71
CA VAL A 317 -0.65 -15.53 -2.00
C VAL A 317 0.06 -15.08 -0.72
N LEU A 318 -0.66 -14.85 0.37
CA LEU A 318 -0.08 -14.49 1.66
C LEU A 318 0.83 -15.61 2.19
N LEU A 319 0.37 -16.88 2.15
CA LEU A 319 1.16 -18.02 2.61
C LEU A 319 2.42 -18.22 1.77
N MET A 320 2.33 -18.16 0.44
CA MET A 320 3.49 -18.24 -0.45
C MET A 320 4.48 -17.10 -0.18
N SER A 321 3.98 -15.89 0.01
CA SER A 321 4.83 -14.73 0.34
C SER A 321 5.53 -14.92 1.68
N VAL A 322 4.81 -15.31 2.71
CA VAL A 322 5.33 -15.57 4.06
C VAL A 322 6.38 -16.68 4.03
N LEU A 323 6.10 -17.79 3.34
CA LEU A 323 7.02 -18.91 3.22
C LEU A 323 8.32 -18.52 2.51
N THR A 324 8.20 -17.79 1.40
CA THR A 324 9.37 -17.31 0.63
C THR A 324 10.24 -16.39 1.48
N ILE A 325 9.62 -15.46 2.22
CA ILE A 325 10.35 -14.56 3.12
C ILE A 325 11.01 -15.36 4.24
N TRP A 326 10.32 -16.32 4.84
CA TRP A 326 10.89 -17.17 5.89
C TRP A 326 12.11 -17.93 5.39
N VAL A 327 12.05 -18.53 4.18
CA VAL A 327 13.20 -19.18 3.54
C VAL A 327 14.33 -18.17 3.31
N ALA A 328 14.03 -17.01 2.75
CA ALA A 328 15.01 -15.96 2.54
C ALA A 328 15.69 -15.51 3.84
N GLN A 329 14.93 -15.34 4.94
CA GLN A 329 15.48 -15.02 6.26
C GLN A 329 16.41 -16.12 6.79
N LYS A 330 16.07 -17.40 6.58
CA LYS A 330 16.93 -18.53 6.97
C LYS A 330 18.23 -18.57 6.18
N LEU A 331 18.19 -18.26 4.89
CA LEU A 331 19.35 -18.28 4.01
C LEU A 331 20.26 -17.07 4.17
N THR A 332 19.68 -15.88 4.45
CA THR A 332 20.43 -14.61 4.41
C THR A 332 20.66 -13.99 5.80
N GLY A 333 20.01 -14.52 6.83
CA GLY A 333 20.16 -14.06 8.23
C GLY A 333 19.88 -12.56 8.36
N ASN A 334 20.80 -11.83 8.96
CA ASN A 334 20.68 -10.38 9.22
C ASN A 334 20.56 -9.52 7.95
N ASN A 335 20.91 -10.05 6.79
CA ASN A 335 20.81 -9.33 5.52
C ASN A 335 19.41 -9.42 4.88
N SER A 336 18.51 -10.25 5.40
CA SER A 336 17.15 -10.44 4.85
C SER A 336 16.41 -9.14 4.65
N ARG A 337 16.51 -8.23 5.61
CA ARG A 337 15.83 -6.92 5.54
C ARG A 337 16.33 -6.05 4.39
N MET A 338 17.59 -6.19 4.01
CA MET A 338 18.18 -5.47 2.88
C MET A 338 17.87 -6.15 1.54
N LEU A 339 17.72 -7.48 1.52
CA LEU A 339 17.53 -8.26 0.30
C LEU A 339 16.06 -8.41 -0.08
N VAL A 340 15.20 -8.70 0.90
CA VAL A 340 13.77 -8.98 0.67
C VAL A 340 12.82 -8.07 1.44
N GLY A 341 13.33 -7.06 2.15
CA GLY A 341 12.52 -6.11 2.90
C GLY A 341 11.96 -6.62 4.24
N ALA A 342 12.43 -7.75 4.76
CA ALA A 342 11.86 -8.40 5.94
C ALA A 342 12.91 -8.98 6.89
#